data_96c63145d0623ca028d06559131486fd
#
_entry.id   96c63145d0623ca028d06559131486fd
#
_cell.length_a   1.000
_cell.length_b   1.000
_cell.length_c   1.000
_cell.angle_alpha   90.00
_cell.angle_beta   90.00
_cell.angle_gamma   90.00
#
_symmetry.space_group_name_H-M   'P 1'
#
loop_
_entity.id
_entity.type
_entity.pdbx_description
1 polymer ?
#
loop_
_entity_poly.entity_id
_entity_poly.type
_entity_poly.pdbx_seq_one_letter_code
_entity_poly.pdbx_strand_id
1 'polypeptide(L)'
;MSVLFTVLVTFFAGMGAGLGTGFAGMSAAAVISPMLITFLHMDPYMAVGIALSSDVLASAVSAYTYHKNKNLDIKNGLIMMASVLVFTVVGSWVASKVPSATMGGFSVFMTFLLGVKFIVRPVMTTKEAMQGVSAQKRAIQSVVCGVLIGFICGFIGAGGGMMMLLILTSVLGYELKTAVGTSVFIMTFTALTGAVSHFMIGGAPDWGVWVLCVLFTLLWARIAAVFANKATPKTLNRATGVVLVVLGVVIMGFNLLG
;
A
#
# COMPACT_ATOMS: atom_id res chain seq x y z
N MET A 1 4.51 29.45 -0.52
CA MET A 1 4.87 28.65 0.69
C MET A 1 6.39 28.67 0.86
N SER A 2 6.89 28.61 2.11
CA SER A 2 8.34 28.52 2.31
C SER A 2 8.87 27.14 1.89
N VAL A 3 10.06 27.10 1.30
CA VAL A 3 10.73 25.85 0.91
C VAL A 3 10.85 24.89 2.10
N LEU A 4 11.16 25.43 3.30
CA LEU A 4 11.25 24.64 4.52
C LEU A 4 9.93 23.92 4.85
N PHE A 5 8.79 24.58 4.69
CA PHE A 5 7.48 23.99 4.95
C PHE A 5 7.19 22.84 3.97
N THR A 6 7.47 23.04 2.68
CA THR A 6 7.34 21.98 1.67
C THR A 6 8.20 20.76 2.00
N VAL A 7 9.47 20.98 2.41
CA VAL A 7 10.38 19.89 2.80
C VAL A 7 9.85 19.15 4.03
N LEU A 8 9.33 19.84 5.04
CA LEU A 8 8.75 19.21 6.24
C LEU A 8 7.51 18.37 5.90
N VAL A 9 6.59 18.91 5.11
CA VAL A 9 5.38 18.18 4.69
C VAL A 9 5.76 16.93 3.90
N THR A 10 6.62 17.05 2.90
CA THR A 10 7.05 15.91 2.08
C THR A 10 7.87 14.88 2.87
N PHE A 11 8.65 15.32 3.87
CA PHE A 11 9.38 14.43 4.77
C PHE A 11 8.41 13.56 5.60
N PHE A 12 7.44 14.17 6.28
CA PHE A 12 6.49 13.42 7.10
C PHE A 12 5.55 12.56 6.25
N ALA A 13 5.13 13.06 5.08
CA ALA A 13 4.35 12.30 4.12
C ALA A 13 5.12 11.06 3.63
N GLY A 14 6.36 11.26 3.21
CA GLY A 14 7.24 10.19 2.75
C GLY A 14 7.61 9.20 3.87
N MET A 15 7.83 9.68 5.09
CA MET A 15 8.05 8.83 6.26
C MET A 15 6.85 7.92 6.54
N GLY A 16 5.66 8.50 6.66
CA GLY A 16 4.45 7.73 6.93
C GLY A 16 4.16 6.73 5.81
N ALA A 17 4.24 7.18 4.56
CA ALA A 17 4.04 6.34 3.38
C ALA A 17 5.06 5.20 3.31
N GLY A 18 6.36 5.51 3.45
CA GLY A 18 7.42 4.51 3.39
C GLY A 18 7.34 3.47 4.50
N LEU A 19 7.06 3.90 5.74
CA LEU A 19 6.82 2.96 6.85
C LEU A 19 5.60 2.07 6.57
N GLY A 20 4.50 2.64 6.09
CA GLY A 20 3.30 1.89 5.71
C GLY A 20 3.58 0.88 4.59
N THR A 21 4.29 1.28 3.55
CA THR A 21 4.68 0.39 2.45
C THR A 21 5.60 -0.73 2.94
N GLY A 22 6.67 -0.39 3.68
CA GLY A 22 7.68 -1.36 4.10
C GLY A 22 7.21 -2.35 5.16
N PHE A 23 6.35 -1.93 6.11
CA PHE A 23 5.81 -2.81 7.16
C PHE A 23 4.52 -3.53 6.78
N ALA A 24 3.64 -2.86 6.03
CA ALA A 24 2.29 -3.34 5.79
C ALA A 24 1.95 -3.56 4.32
N GLY A 25 2.86 -3.23 3.40
CA GLY A 25 2.54 -3.27 1.97
C GLY A 25 1.40 -2.32 1.60
N MET A 26 1.32 -1.18 2.29
CA MET A 26 0.29 -0.16 2.07
C MET A 26 0.70 0.75 0.92
N SER A 27 -0.26 1.23 0.13
CA SER A 27 0.03 2.22 -0.92
C SER A 27 0.45 3.57 -0.33
N ALA A 28 1.51 4.14 -0.86
CA ALA A 28 1.98 5.47 -0.50
C ALA A 28 0.91 6.55 -0.78
N ALA A 29 0.03 6.33 -1.74
CA ALA A 29 -1.05 7.24 -2.07
C ALA A 29 -2.02 7.49 -0.89
N ALA A 30 -2.19 6.52 -0.01
CA ALA A 30 -3.04 6.66 1.16
C ALA A 30 -2.56 7.73 2.17
N VAL A 31 -1.27 8.04 2.16
CA VAL A 31 -0.65 9.02 3.07
C VAL A 31 -0.23 10.29 2.35
N ILE A 32 0.50 10.15 1.23
CA ILE A 32 1.05 11.30 0.51
C ILE A 32 -0.05 12.18 -0.06
N SER A 33 -1.05 11.60 -0.73
CA SER A 33 -2.09 12.39 -1.38
C SER A 33 -2.83 13.33 -0.41
N PRO A 34 -3.40 12.86 0.72
CA PRO A 34 -4.09 13.76 1.64
C PRO A 34 -3.16 14.80 2.24
N MET A 35 -1.89 14.47 2.50
CA MET A 35 -0.95 15.46 3.03
C MET A 35 -0.60 16.55 2.03
N LEU A 36 -0.39 16.22 0.75
CA LEU A 36 -0.14 17.22 -0.28
C LEU A 36 -1.36 18.11 -0.54
N ILE A 37 -2.55 17.53 -0.55
CA ILE A 37 -3.81 18.26 -0.73
C ILE A 37 -4.04 19.22 0.45
N THR A 38 -3.96 18.73 1.67
CA THR A 38 -4.31 19.51 2.88
C THR A 38 -3.27 20.59 3.17
N PHE A 39 -1.98 20.28 3.13
CA PHE A 39 -0.93 21.22 3.58
C PHE A 39 -0.31 22.04 2.46
N LEU A 40 -0.22 21.47 1.25
CA LEU A 40 0.35 22.19 0.10
C LEU A 40 -0.72 22.72 -0.85
N HIS A 41 -2.01 22.52 -0.56
CA HIS A 41 -3.16 22.91 -1.38
C HIS A 41 -2.98 22.48 -2.84
N MET A 42 -2.37 21.30 -3.05
CA MET A 42 -2.11 20.76 -4.36
C MET A 42 -3.40 20.20 -4.99
N ASP A 43 -3.50 20.32 -6.31
CA ASP A 43 -4.58 19.67 -7.04
C ASP A 43 -4.65 18.16 -6.71
N PRO A 44 -5.84 17.63 -6.38
CA PRO A 44 -5.99 16.24 -5.94
C PRO A 44 -5.48 15.23 -6.96
N TYR A 45 -5.71 15.48 -8.24
CA TYR A 45 -5.31 14.56 -9.30
C TYR A 45 -3.78 14.48 -9.42
N MET A 46 -3.12 15.64 -9.34
CA MET A 46 -1.66 15.74 -9.35
C MET A 46 -1.04 15.12 -8.08
N ALA A 47 -1.63 15.38 -6.91
CA ALA A 47 -1.19 14.80 -5.64
C ALA A 47 -1.21 13.26 -5.67
N VAL A 48 -2.25 12.66 -6.26
CA VAL A 48 -2.34 11.20 -6.45
C VAL A 48 -1.28 10.70 -7.41
N GLY A 49 -1.03 11.39 -8.51
CA GLY A 49 0.04 11.04 -9.47
C GLY A 49 1.43 11.01 -8.82
N ILE A 50 1.76 12.05 -8.03
CA ILE A 50 3.01 12.13 -7.26
C ILE A 50 3.11 10.99 -6.26
N ALA A 51 2.02 10.70 -5.55
CA ALA A 51 1.99 9.66 -4.54
C ALA A 51 2.16 8.25 -5.14
N LEU A 52 1.49 7.95 -6.24
CA LEU A 52 1.62 6.66 -6.94
C LEU A 52 3.02 6.48 -7.52
N SER A 53 3.61 7.52 -8.10
CA SER A 53 4.99 7.44 -8.62
C SER A 53 6.03 7.23 -7.50
N SER A 54 5.81 7.84 -6.34
CA SER A 54 6.62 7.59 -5.13
C SER A 54 6.48 6.14 -4.64
N ASP A 55 5.26 5.58 -4.74
CA ASP A 55 4.97 4.20 -4.36
C ASP A 55 5.69 3.19 -5.26
N VAL A 56 5.86 3.46 -6.56
CA VAL A 56 6.58 2.56 -7.49
C VAL A 56 7.95 2.18 -6.95
N LEU A 57 8.77 3.18 -6.62
CA LEU A 57 10.14 2.95 -6.15
C LEU A 57 10.18 2.42 -4.72
N ALA A 58 9.29 2.89 -3.84
CA ALA A 58 9.17 2.41 -2.48
C ALA A 58 8.76 0.93 -2.43
N SER A 59 7.76 0.56 -3.21
CA SER A 59 7.30 -0.82 -3.33
C SER A 59 8.35 -1.72 -4.01
N ALA A 60 9.03 -1.24 -5.05
CA ALA A 60 10.08 -2.00 -5.72
C ALA A 60 11.27 -2.31 -4.79
N VAL A 61 11.78 -1.31 -4.04
CA VAL A 61 12.89 -1.53 -3.10
C VAL A 61 12.47 -2.42 -1.93
N SER A 62 11.23 -2.30 -1.48
CA SER A 62 10.67 -3.19 -0.45
C SER A 62 10.55 -4.60 -0.99
N ALA A 63 9.96 -4.81 -2.17
CA ALA A 63 9.85 -6.12 -2.83
C ALA A 63 11.21 -6.79 -3.03
N TYR A 64 12.20 -6.04 -3.51
CA TYR A 64 13.58 -6.52 -3.62
C TYR A 64 14.15 -6.97 -2.27
N THR A 65 13.92 -6.19 -1.21
CA THR A 65 14.40 -6.51 0.14
C THR A 65 13.75 -7.79 0.66
N TYR A 66 12.43 -7.93 0.49
CA TYR A 66 11.70 -9.14 0.87
C TYR A 66 12.12 -10.35 0.02
N HIS A 67 12.34 -10.17 -1.28
CA HIS A 67 12.82 -11.21 -2.18
C HIS A 67 14.19 -11.75 -1.75
N LYS A 68 15.15 -10.86 -1.49
CA LYS A 68 16.49 -11.22 -1.00
C LYS A 68 16.45 -12.05 0.27
N ASN A 69 15.46 -11.83 1.12
CA ASN A 69 15.25 -12.57 2.37
C ASN A 69 14.31 -13.79 2.20
N LYS A 70 14.00 -14.18 0.97
CA LYS A 70 13.09 -15.32 0.63
C LYS A 70 11.68 -15.16 1.22
N ASN A 71 11.21 -13.94 1.38
CA ASN A 71 9.90 -13.57 1.89
C ASN A 71 9.02 -12.96 0.78
N LEU A 72 9.02 -13.60 -0.40
CA LEU A 72 8.22 -13.20 -1.56
C LEU A 72 7.76 -14.44 -2.32
N ASP A 73 6.46 -14.56 -2.56
CA ASP A 73 5.87 -15.58 -3.43
C ASP A 73 5.63 -15.00 -4.82
N ILE A 74 6.66 -15.06 -5.68
CA ILE A 74 6.60 -14.49 -7.04
C ILE A 74 5.53 -15.18 -7.87
N LYS A 75 5.47 -16.52 -7.85
CA LYS A 75 4.57 -17.29 -8.73
C LYS A 75 3.10 -16.95 -8.48
N ASN A 76 2.66 -17.07 -7.24
CA ASN A 76 1.27 -16.74 -6.89
C ASN A 76 1.02 -15.24 -6.91
N GLY A 77 2.04 -14.42 -6.61
CA GLY A 77 2.02 -12.97 -6.76
C GLY A 77 1.73 -12.53 -8.20
N LEU A 78 2.37 -13.13 -9.21
CA LEU A 78 2.09 -12.87 -10.64
C LEU A 78 0.68 -13.27 -11.04
N ILE A 79 0.21 -14.44 -10.59
CA ILE A 79 -1.17 -14.89 -10.85
C ILE A 79 -2.18 -13.93 -10.24
N MET A 80 -1.96 -13.53 -8.99
CA MET A 80 -2.81 -12.57 -8.28
C MET A 80 -2.76 -11.19 -8.94
N MET A 81 -1.57 -10.72 -9.34
CA MET A 81 -1.38 -9.43 -10.00
C MET A 81 -2.17 -9.34 -11.31
N ALA A 82 -2.13 -10.37 -12.15
CA ALA A 82 -2.90 -10.40 -13.39
C ALA A 82 -4.42 -10.22 -13.11
N SER A 83 -4.93 -10.94 -12.11
CA SER A 83 -6.34 -10.82 -11.69
C SER A 83 -6.64 -9.42 -11.10
N VAL A 84 -5.73 -8.90 -10.26
CA VAL A 84 -5.87 -7.55 -9.66
C VAL A 84 -5.95 -6.49 -10.74
N LEU A 85 -5.04 -6.48 -11.70
CA LEU A 85 -5.00 -5.47 -12.76
C LEU A 85 -6.28 -5.47 -13.60
N VAL A 86 -6.76 -6.63 -14.02
CA VAL A 86 -7.99 -6.76 -14.80
C VAL A 86 -9.20 -6.25 -14.02
N PHE A 87 -9.37 -6.70 -12.78
CA PHE A 87 -10.53 -6.35 -11.99
C PHE A 87 -10.47 -4.96 -11.36
N THR A 88 -9.29 -4.34 -11.28
CA THR A 88 -9.16 -2.91 -10.95
C THR A 88 -9.85 -2.04 -12.03
N VAL A 89 -9.71 -2.38 -13.30
CA VAL A 89 -10.41 -1.67 -14.37
C VAL A 89 -11.94 -1.83 -14.23
N VAL A 90 -12.40 -3.04 -13.93
CA VAL A 90 -13.84 -3.31 -13.70
C VAL A 90 -14.34 -2.53 -12.48
N GLY A 91 -13.62 -2.55 -11.37
CA GLY A 91 -13.97 -1.81 -10.15
C GLY A 91 -14.03 -0.30 -10.39
N SER A 92 -13.06 0.26 -11.10
CA SER A 92 -13.03 1.69 -11.46
C SER A 92 -14.18 2.07 -12.36
N TRP A 93 -14.56 1.22 -13.32
CA TRP A 93 -15.71 1.44 -14.15
C TRP A 93 -17.04 1.45 -13.37
N VAL A 94 -17.17 0.55 -12.39
CA VAL A 94 -18.35 0.54 -11.48
C VAL A 94 -18.34 1.79 -10.60
N ALA A 95 -17.17 2.17 -10.06
CA ALA A 95 -16.99 3.36 -9.21
C ALA A 95 -17.41 4.66 -9.93
N SER A 96 -17.14 4.77 -11.24
CA SER A 96 -17.52 5.95 -12.03
C SER A 96 -19.02 6.19 -12.12
N LYS A 97 -19.84 5.19 -11.75
CA LYS A 97 -21.31 5.26 -11.74
C LYS A 97 -21.91 5.51 -10.34
N VAL A 98 -21.07 5.58 -9.30
CA VAL A 98 -21.49 5.75 -7.90
C VAL A 98 -21.00 7.11 -7.37
N PRO A 99 -21.81 7.87 -6.59
CA PRO A 99 -21.39 9.13 -6.00
C PRO A 99 -20.16 8.98 -5.13
N SER A 100 -19.15 9.84 -5.30
CA SER A 100 -17.81 9.74 -4.71
C SER A 100 -17.71 9.92 -3.19
N ALA A 101 -18.74 10.47 -2.55
CA ALA A 101 -18.71 10.83 -1.13
C ALA A 101 -18.54 9.66 -0.13
N THR A 102 -18.78 8.41 -0.57
CA THR A 102 -18.82 7.24 0.33
C THR A 102 -17.50 6.45 0.38
N MET A 103 -16.56 6.72 -0.53
CA MET A 103 -15.43 5.81 -0.77
C MET A 103 -14.17 6.10 0.08
N GLY A 104 -13.89 7.37 0.37
CA GLY A 104 -12.66 7.76 1.09
C GLY A 104 -12.61 7.29 2.55
N GLY A 105 -13.71 7.40 3.27
CA GLY A 105 -13.79 7.02 4.69
C GLY A 105 -13.59 5.54 4.97
N PHE A 106 -14.03 4.66 4.06
CA PHE A 106 -13.92 3.22 4.24
C PHE A 106 -12.47 2.73 4.26
N SER A 107 -11.62 3.26 3.37
CA SER A 107 -10.20 2.89 3.31
C SER A 107 -9.45 3.24 4.59
N VAL A 108 -9.71 4.44 5.14
CA VAL A 108 -9.08 4.90 6.39
C VAL A 108 -9.52 4.07 7.59
N PHE A 109 -10.82 3.81 7.68
CA PHE A 109 -11.37 2.97 8.74
C PHE A 109 -10.80 1.56 8.70
N MET A 110 -10.67 0.95 7.52
CA MET A 110 -10.06 -0.36 7.34
C MET A 110 -8.57 -0.38 7.72
N THR A 111 -7.83 0.72 7.46
CA THR A 111 -6.43 0.85 7.90
C THR A 111 -6.33 0.75 9.41
N PHE A 112 -7.14 1.53 10.12
CA PHE A 112 -7.19 1.54 11.58
C PHE A 112 -7.56 0.17 12.14
N LEU A 113 -8.64 -0.45 11.64
CA LEU A 113 -9.08 -1.78 12.08
C LEU A 113 -8.02 -2.86 11.85
N LEU A 114 -7.33 -2.81 10.72
CA LEU A 114 -6.26 -3.76 10.42
C LEU A 114 -5.08 -3.58 11.38
N GLY A 115 -4.73 -2.34 11.70
CA GLY A 115 -3.71 -2.04 12.71
C GLY A 115 -4.07 -2.60 14.09
N VAL A 116 -5.29 -2.37 14.55
CA VAL A 116 -5.81 -2.94 15.80
C VAL A 116 -5.77 -4.47 15.76
N LYS A 117 -6.18 -5.09 14.64
CA LYS A 117 -6.13 -6.55 14.45
C LYS A 117 -4.73 -7.11 14.65
N PHE A 118 -3.70 -6.49 14.08
CA PHE A 118 -2.32 -6.98 14.22
C PHE A 118 -1.78 -6.86 15.64
N ILE A 119 -2.28 -5.88 16.42
CA ILE A 119 -1.92 -5.74 17.85
C ILE A 119 -2.64 -6.80 18.69
N VAL A 120 -3.95 -6.95 18.49
CA VAL A 120 -4.81 -7.80 19.35
C VAL A 120 -4.75 -9.27 18.94
N ARG A 121 -4.72 -9.54 17.63
CA ARG A 121 -4.66 -10.90 17.06
C ARG A 121 -3.52 -10.99 16.05
N PRO A 122 -2.28 -11.15 16.52
CA PRO A 122 -1.11 -11.19 15.65
C PRO A 122 -1.16 -12.39 14.70
N VAL A 123 -0.62 -12.21 13.49
CA VAL A 123 -0.46 -13.29 12.52
C VAL A 123 0.76 -14.10 12.92
N MET A 124 0.54 -15.33 13.34
CA MET A 124 1.57 -16.27 13.80
C MET A 124 1.74 -17.46 12.86
N THR A 125 1.19 -17.36 11.63
CA THR A 125 1.38 -18.39 10.60
C THR A 125 2.88 -18.54 10.29
N THR A 126 3.37 -19.77 10.30
CA THR A 126 4.76 -20.08 9.95
C THR A 126 4.92 -20.32 8.45
N LYS A 127 6.15 -20.27 7.95
CA LYS A 127 6.44 -20.61 6.53
C LYS A 127 6.07 -22.05 6.20
N GLU A 128 6.32 -22.97 7.11
CA GLU A 128 6.03 -24.38 6.95
C GLU A 128 4.52 -24.59 6.80
N ALA A 129 3.70 -23.99 7.66
CA ALA A 129 2.25 -24.03 7.58
C ALA A 129 1.74 -23.42 6.26
N MET A 130 2.35 -22.32 5.81
CA MET A 130 2.02 -21.70 4.54
C MET A 130 2.36 -22.62 3.36
N GLN A 131 3.48 -23.31 3.39
CA GLN A 131 3.95 -24.21 2.31
C GLN A 131 3.18 -25.52 2.23
N GLY A 132 2.51 -25.94 3.30
CA GLY A 132 1.67 -27.14 3.34
C GLY A 132 0.42 -27.11 2.44
N VAL A 133 0.10 -25.95 1.83
CA VAL A 133 -1.04 -25.81 0.91
C VAL A 133 -0.62 -26.23 -0.51
N SER A 134 -1.41 -27.08 -1.18
CA SER A 134 -1.12 -27.54 -2.54
C SER A 134 -1.03 -26.37 -3.53
N ALA A 135 -0.12 -26.47 -4.52
CA ALA A 135 0.12 -25.42 -5.50
C ALA A 135 -1.13 -25.04 -6.30
N GLN A 136 -1.96 -26.03 -6.66
CA GLN A 136 -3.20 -25.80 -7.40
C GLN A 136 -4.22 -25.02 -6.55
N LYS A 137 -4.42 -25.41 -5.29
CA LYS A 137 -5.32 -24.70 -4.36
C LYS A 137 -4.87 -23.26 -4.18
N ARG A 138 -3.57 -23.04 -4.00
CA ARG A 138 -3.01 -21.69 -3.84
C ARG A 138 -3.18 -20.83 -5.09
N ALA A 139 -2.98 -21.40 -6.29
CA ALA A 139 -3.20 -20.66 -7.54
C ALA A 139 -4.68 -20.24 -7.70
N ILE A 140 -5.63 -21.15 -7.44
CA ILE A 140 -7.06 -20.82 -7.46
C ILE A 140 -7.41 -19.74 -6.45
N GLN A 141 -6.92 -19.87 -5.22
CA GLN A 141 -7.13 -18.85 -4.19
C GLN A 141 -6.53 -17.50 -4.60
N SER A 142 -5.35 -17.48 -5.23
CA SER A 142 -4.70 -16.26 -5.73
C SER A 142 -5.54 -15.57 -6.79
N VAL A 143 -6.14 -16.32 -7.71
CA VAL A 143 -7.05 -15.76 -8.73
C VAL A 143 -8.30 -15.18 -8.07
N VAL A 144 -9.01 -15.96 -7.24
CA VAL A 144 -10.26 -15.52 -6.60
C VAL A 144 -10.02 -14.29 -5.71
N CYS A 145 -8.97 -14.33 -4.90
CA CYS A 145 -8.63 -13.19 -4.04
C CYS A 145 -8.13 -11.99 -4.85
N GLY A 146 -7.39 -12.23 -5.95
CA GLY A 146 -6.98 -11.19 -6.86
C GLY A 146 -8.16 -10.46 -7.52
N VAL A 147 -9.21 -11.19 -7.90
CA VAL A 147 -10.48 -10.63 -8.39
C VAL A 147 -11.10 -9.71 -7.35
N LEU A 148 -11.24 -10.18 -6.10
CA LEU A 148 -11.82 -9.40 -5.01
C LEU A 148 -10.98 -8.16 -4.68
N ILE A 149 -9.66 -8.32 -4.56
CA ILE A 149 -8.74 -7.21 -4.29
C ILE A 149 -8.79 -6.21 -5.43
N GLY A 150 -8.69 -6.65 -6.68
CA GLY A 150 -8.72 -5.78 -7.84
C GLY A 150 -10.01 -4.97 -7.91
N PHE A 151 -11.15 -5.62 -7.72
CA PHE A 151 -12.43 -4.93 -7.69
C PHE A 151 -12.48 -3.86 -6.58
N ILE A 152 -12.07 -4.20 -5.35
CA ILE A 152 -12.04 -3.27 -4.21
C ILE A 152 -11.04 -2.14 -4.48
N CYS A 153 -9.85 -2.43 -5.02
CA CYS A 153 -8.85 -1.43 -5.37
C CYS A 153 -9.38 -0.43 -6.40
N GLY A 154 -10.01 -0.93 -7.46
CA GLY A 154 -10.59 -0.09 -8.49
C GLY A 154 -11.79 0.70 -8.00
N PHE A 155 -12.61 0.11 -7.14
CA PHE A 155 -13.82 0.74 -6.62
C PHE A 155 -13.53 1.82 -5.56
N ILE A 156 -12.60 1.56 -4.63
CA ILE A 156 -12.28 2.44 -3.49
C ILE A 156 -11.09 3.36 -3.79
N GLY A 157 -10.23 2.99 -4.74
CA GLY A 157 -8.99 3.72 -5.04
C GLY A 157 -7.81 3.30 -4.15
N ALA A 158 -7.15 4.22 -3.47
CA ALA A 158 -5.87 4.04 -2.75
C ALA A 158 -5.82 2.97 -1.64
N GLY A 159 -6.93 2.32 -1.31
CA GLY A 159 -7.02 1.32 -0.21
C GLY A 159 -6.50 -0.09 -0.53
N GLY A 160 -6.08 -0.36 -1.75
CA GLY A 160 -5.81 -1.71 -2.24
C GLY A 160 -4.72 -2.49 -1.49
N GLY A 161 -3.62 -1.86 -1.13
CA GLY A 161 -2.51 -2.55 -0.48
C GLY A 161 -2.85 -3.13 0.88
N MET A 162 -3.65 -2.43 1.68
CA MET A 162 -4.07 -2.91 3.00
C MET A 162 -5.05 -4.07 2.93
N MET A 163 -5.99 -4.01 2.00
CA MET A 163 -6.91 -5.11 1.73
C MET A 163 -6.16 -6.35 1.25
N MET A 164 -5.10 -6.14 0.45
CA MET A 164 -4.22 -7.22 0.01
C MET A 164 -3.53 -7.90 1.19
N LEU A 165 -2.95 -7.14 2.13
CA LEU A 165 -2.32 -7.69 3.33
C LEU A 165 -3.33 -8.48 4.18
N LEU A 166 -4.55 -7.93 4.36
CA LEU A 166 -5.62 -8.61 5.10
C LEU A 166 -5.98 -9.94 4.45
N ILE A 167 -6.18 -9.96 3.15
CA ILE A 167 -6.57 -11.16 2.40
C ILE A 167 -5.43 -12.19 2.40
N LEU A 168 -4.20 -11.77 2.11
CA LEU A 168 -3.03 -12.66 2.13
C LEU A 168 -2.85 -13.33 3.49
N THR A 169 -2.99 -12.58 4.58
CA THR A 169 -2.78 -13.13 5.93
C THR A 169 -3.97 -13.88 6.49
N SER A 170 -5.21 -13.42 6.26
CA SER A 170 -6.40 -13.95 6.92
C SER A 170 -7.16 -14.98 6.09
N VAL A 171 -7.08 -14.89 4.76
CA VAL A 171 -7.79 -15.79 3.84
C VAL A 171 -6.84 -16.82 3.24
N LEU A 172 -5.69 -16.38 2.73
CA LEU A 172 -4.70 -17.27 2.13
C LEU A 172 -3.75 -17.89 3.16
N GLY A 173 -3.76 -17.44 4.41
CA GLY A 173 -2.92 -17.98 5.48
C GLY A 173 -1.42 -17.76 5.26
N TYR A 174 -1.04 -16.65 4.61
CA TYR A 174 0.37 -16.33 4.44
C TYR A 174 1.02 -15.92 5.75
N GLU A 175 2.29 -16.30 5.93
CA GLU A 175 3.16 -15.69 6.92
C GLU A 175 3.25 -14.19 6.67
N LEU A 176 3.29 -13.38 7.73
CA LEU A 176 3.21 -11.92 7.61
C LEU A 176 4.30 -11.33 6.71
N LYS A 177 5.56 -11.78 6.82
CA LYS A 177 6.66 -11.29 5.97
C LYS A 177 6.42 -11.59 4.50
N THR A 178 5.98 -12.80 4.19
CA THR A 178 5.69 -13.22 2.81
C THR A 178 4.46 -12.50 2.26
N ALA A 179 3.46 -12.23 3.10
CA ALA A 179 2.29 -11.44 2.72
C ALA A 179 2.68 -10.00 2.35
N VAL A 180 3.48 -9.33 3.18
CA VAL A 180 3.96 -7.97 2.90
C VAL A 180 4.82 -7.96 1.63
N GLY A 181 5.79 -8.88 1.51
CA GLY A 181 6.66 -8.97 0.33
C GLY A 181 5.87 -9.17 -0.97
N THR A 182 4.87 -10.05 -0.95
CA THR A 182 4.00 -10.31 -2.11
C THR A 182 3.10 -9.12 -2.42
N SER A 183 2.58 -8.45 -1.39
CA SER A 183 1.78 -7.23 -1.55
C SER A 183 2.58 -6.11 -2.22
N VAL A 184 3.76 -5.75 -1.72
CA VAL A 184 4.58 -4.68 -2.32
C VAL A 184 5.06 -5.04 -3.73
N PHE A 185 5.27 -6.32 -4.03
CA PHE A 185 5.58 -6.77 -5.37
C PHE A 185 4.44 -6.46 -6.36
N ILE A 186 3.21 -6.82 -6.01
CA ILE A 186 2.04 -6.53 -6.85
C ILE A 186 1.85 -5.01 -6.96
N MET A 187 2.01 -4.29 -5.86
CA MET A 187 1.85 -2.84 -5.81
C MET A 187 2.85 -2.08 -6.68
N THR A 188 4.07 -2.58 -6.87
CA THR A 188 5.04 -1.98 -7.80
C THR A 188 4.43 -1.79 -9.19
N PHE A 189 3.73 -2.79 -9.69
CA PHE A 189 3.14 -2.75 -11.04
C PHE A 189 1.82 -1.98 -11.08
N THR A 190 0.97 -2.12 -10.06
CA THR A 190 -0.29 -1.37 -9.99
C THR A 190 -0.05 0.12 -9.81
N ALA A 191 0.91 0.51 -8.97
CA ALA A 191 1.31 1.90 -8.79
C ALA A 191 1.95 2.49 -10.06
N LEU A 192 2.79 1.72 -10.78
CA LEU A 192 3.37 2.15 -12.06
C LEU A 192 2.28 2.45 -13.09
N THR A 193 1.32 1.54 -13.25
CA THR A 193 0.19 1.74 -14.17
C THR A 193 -0.60 2.99 -13.80
N GLY A 194 -0.90 3.18 -12.51
CA GLY A 194 -1.60 4.36 -12.02
C GLY A 194 -0.80 5.66 -12.22
N ALA A 195 0.48 5.68 -11.89
CA ALA A 195 1.34 6.85 -12.04
C ALA A 195 1.46 7.30 -13.51
N VAL A 196 1.70 6.33 -14.42
CA VAL A 196 1.77 6.62 -15.86
C VAL A 196 0.45 7.21 -16.35
N SER A 197 -0.68 6.62 -15.98
CA SER A 197 -2.00 7.12 -16.37
C SER A 197 -2.25 8.55 -15.88
N HIS A 198 -1.88 8.85 -14.63
CA HIS A 198 -2.06 10.18 -14.05
C HIS A 198 -1.21 11.25 -14.75
N PHE A 199 0.06 10.96 -15.04
CA PHE A 199 0.92 11.92 -15.72
C PHE A 199 0.61 12.07 -17.21
N MET A 200 0.12 11.03 -17.87
CA MET A 200 -0.33 11.14 -19.27
C MET A 200 -1.59 12.01 -19.41
N ILE A 201 -2.46 12.02 -18.42
CA ILE A 201 -3.73 12.77 -18.44
C ILE A 201 -3.56 14.16 -17.79
N GLY A 202 -2.91 14.22 -16.63
CA GLY A 202 -2.79 15.43 -15.81
C GLY A 202 -1.58 16.31 -16.10
N GLY A 203 -0.67 15.85 -16.96
CA GLY A 203 0.56 16.59 -17.31
C GLY A 203 1.71 16.39 -16.31
N ALA A 204 2.74 17.23 -16.42
CA ALA A 204 3.95 17.12 -15.62
C ALA A 204 3.71 17.49 -14.15
N PRO A 205 4.32 16.76 -13.19
CA PRO A 205 4.21 17.07 -11.77
C PRO A 205 5.02 18.33 -11.39
N ASP A 206 4.74 18.86 -10.18
CA ASP A 206 5.71 19.74 -9.52
C ASP A 206 6.95 18.89 -9.20
N TRP A 207 8.01 19.11 -9.98
CA TRP A 207 9.25 18.31 -9.90
C TRP A 207 9.93 18.39 -8.53
N GLY A 208 9.83 19.55 -7.84
CA GLY A 208 10.41 19.73 -6.51
C GLY A 208 9.72 18.85 -5.48
N VAL A 209 8.40 18.93 -5.42
CA VAL A 209 7.58 18.12 -4.52
C VAL A 209 7.71 16.63 -4.86
N TRP A 210 7.68 16.30 -6.15
CA TRP A 210 7.81 14.92 -6.63
C TRP A 210 9.11 14.26 -6.19
N VAL A 211 10.27 14.92 -6.43
CA VAL A 211 11.58 14.37 -6.04
C VAL A 211 11.68 14.17 -4.54
N LEU A 212 11.22 15.14 -3.74
CA LEU A 212 11.24 15.03 -2.26
C LEU A 212 10.37 13.86 -1.78
N CYS A 213 9.14 13.73 -2.30
CA CYS A 213 8.26 12.61 -1.95
C CYS A 213 8.88 11.26 -2.30
N VAL A 214 9.43 11.14 -3.52
CA VAL A 214 10.11 9.89 -3.97
C VAL A 214 11.27 9.54 -3.05
N LEU A 215 12.17 10.49 -2.77
CA LEU A 215 13.37 10.25 -1.97
C LEU A 215 13.02 9.85 -0.53
N PHE A 216 12.13 10.59 0.12
CA PHE A 216 11.76 10.28 1.50
C PHE A 216 10.98 8.99 1.61
N THR A 217 10.05 8.72 0.69
CA THR A 217 9.29 7.45 0.71
C THR A 217 10.20 6.25 0.47
N LEU A 218 11.11 6.35 -0.51
CA LEU A 218 12.09 5.31 -0.82
C LEU A 218 12.99 5.00 0.39
N LEU A 219 13.50 6.04 1.05
CA LEU A 219 14.37 5.91 2.22
C LEU A 219 13.67 5.14 3.34
N TRP A 220 12.49 5.61 3.72
CA TRP A 220 11.75 5.02 4.83
C TRP A 220 11.18 3.63 4.51
N ALA A 221 10.76 3.38 3.27
CA ALA A 221 10.33 2.06 2.83
C ALA A 221 11.46 1.04 2.91
N ARG A 222 12.67 1.42 2.50
CA ARG A 222 13.86 0.56 2.64
C ARG A 222 14.20 0.27 4.09
N ILE A 223 14.20 1.28 4.96
CA ILE A 223 14.45 1.12 6.40
C ILE A 223 13.41 0.16 7.00
N ALA A 224 12.13 0.39 6.73
CA ALA A 224 11.05 -0.43 7.22
C ALA A 224 11.15 -1.88 6.73
N ALA A 225 11.41 -2.10 5.44
CA ALA A 225 11.52 -3.44 4.86
C ALA A 225 12.74 -4.21 5.42
N VAL A 226 13.88 -3.55 5.62
CA VAL A 226 15.07 -4.17 6.24
C VAL A 226 14.79 -4.57 7.68
N PHE A 227 14.18 -3.68 8.46
CA PHE A 227 13.79 -3.96 9.84
C PHE A 227 12.78 -5.11 9.91
N ALA A 228 11.73 -5.07 9.09
CA ALA A 228 10.68 -6.08 9.03
C ALA A 228 11.24 -7.49 8.77
N ASN A 229 12.20 -7.60 7.87
CA ASN A 229 12.81 -8.90 7.54
C ASN A 229 13.70 -9.44 8.67
N LYS A 230 14.31 -8.57 9.50
CA LYS A 230 15.11 -8.95 10.67
C LYS A 230 14.27 -9.18 11.93
N ALA A 231 13.10 -8.58 12.02
CA ALA A 231 12.24 -8.63 13.20
C ALA A 231 11.67 -10.04 13.44
N THR A 232 11.41 -10.36 14.71
CA THR A 232 10.64 -11.55 15.08
C THR A 232 9.17 -11.39 14.63
N PRO A 233 8.40 -12.48 14.43
CA PRO A 233 6.99 -12.39 14.07
C PRO A 233 6.17 -11.50 15.02
N LYS A 234 6.42 -11.61 16.33
CA LYS A 234 5.76 -10.81 17.36
C LYS A 234 6.08 -9.31 17.22
N THR A 235 7.36 -8.99 17.06
CA THR A 235 7.82 -7.61 16.88
C THR A 235 7.28 -7.01 15.59
N LEU A 236 7.29 -7.78 14.50
CA LEU A 236 6.77 -7.32 13.21
C LEU A 236 5.26 -7.04 13.27
N ASN A 237 4.46 -7.96 13.84
CA ASN A 237 3.02 -7.74 14.03
C ASN A 237 2.76 -6.44 14.82
N ARG A 238 3.50 -6.24 15.93
CA ARG A 238 3.36 -5.04 16.76
C ARG A 238 3.75 -3.77 16.02
N ALA A 239 4.91 -3.78 15.31
CA ALA A 239 5.36 -2.63 14.52
C ALA A 239 4.37 -2.30 13.39
N THR A 240 3.94 -3.30 12.63
CA THR A 240 2.92 -3.14 11.58
C THR A 240 1.62 -2.59 12.16
N GLY A 241 1.15 -3.15 13.27
CA GLY A 241 -0.08 -2.70 13.93
C GLY A 241 -0.01 -1.26 14.41
N VAL A 242 1.09 -0.88 15.08
CA VAL A 242 1.29 0.51 15.56
C VAL A 242 1.35 1.48 14.39
N VAL A 243 2.13 1.18 13.34
CA VAL A 243 2.22 2.04 12.15
C VAL A 243 0.85 2.23 11.51
N LEU A 244 0.07 1.16 11.33
CA LEU A 244 -1.26 1.25 10.73
C LEU A 244 -2.26 2.02 11.60
N VAL A 245 -2.24 1.84 12.92
CA VAL A 245 -3.11 2.61 13.85
C VAL A 245 -2.76 4.08 13.78
N VAL A 246 -1.47 4.44 13.90
CA VAL A 246 -1.02 5.83 13.83
C VAL A 246 -1.40 6.46 12.49
N LEU A 247 -1.11 5.78 11.38
CA LEU A 247 -1.48 6.27 10.05
C LEU A 247 -3.00 6.40 9.88
N GLY A 248 -3.77 5.43 10.36
CA GLY A 248 -5.24 5.48 10.32
C GLY A 248 -5.79 6.69 11.09
N VAL A 249 -5.27 6.96 12.30
CA VAL A 249 -5.67 8.13 13.10
C VAL A 249 -5.26 9.44 12.42
N VAL A 250 -4.03 9.51 11.91
CA VAL A 250 -3.50 10.71 11.22
C VAL A 250 -4.32 11.03 9.96
N ILE A 251 -4.58 10.02 9.11
CA ILE A 251 -5.34 10.21 7.88
C ILE A 251 -6.81 10.58 8.20
N MET A 252 -7.39 9.95 9.25
CA MET A 252 -8.74 10.31 9.69
C MET A 252 -8.80 11.77 10.18
N GLY A 253 -7.77 12.22 10.89
CA GLY A 253 -7.63 13.62 11.30
C GLY A 253 -7.59 14.57 10.11
N PHE A 254 -6.83 14.25 9.06
CA PHE A 254 -6.78 15.06 7.83
C PHE A 254 -8.13 15.11 7.10
N ASN A 255 -8.86 14.00 7.03
CA ASN A 255 -10.19 13.97 6.42
C ASN A 255 -11.25 14.76 7.20
N LEU A 256 -11.00 15.05 8.47
CA LEU A 256 -11.89 15.89 9.29
C LEU A 256 -11.55 17.40 9.20
N LEU A 257 -10.33 17.73 8.78
CA LEU A 257 -9.81 19.10 8.70
C LEU A 257 -9.93 19.69 7.27
N GLY A 258 -10.12 18.88 6.26
CA GLY A 258 -10.28 19.27 4.84
C GLY A 258 -11.66 19.00 4.33
#